data_9ba232400744f463f1f5e8422db271d2
#
_entry.id   9ba232400744f463f1f5e8422db271d2
#
_cell.length_a   1.000
_cell.length_b   1.000
_cell.length_c   1.000
_cell.angle_alpha   90.00
_cell.angle_beta   90.00
_cell.angle_gamma   90.00
#
_symmetry.space_group_name_H-M   'P 1'
#
loop_
_entity.id
_entity.type
_entity.pdbx_description
1 polymer ?
#
loop_
_entity_poly.entity_id
_entity_poly.type
_entity_poly.pdbx_seq_one_letter_code
_entity_poly.pdbx_strand_id
1 'polypeptide(L)'
;MYDIENYYNAGTIKEAVTLLKEHPDARVISGGSDVLIKIREGKMAGTSLVSIRDIKEIKGVQLMESGDIYIGAGTTFSHVTGDPVIRKLIPVLGEAVDQVGGPQVRNIGTIGGNVCNGAVSADSAPTLFSLNAMLRIADGTGGRMVPIKDFYLGPGKVDLHQGDVLTHIVIPGKDYQGYHGFYIKYSMRNAMDIATLSCSVVSKIDPLKKVLEDVRITFGVAAPVPYRCQKTEEALKGMEIGEALYQKVEELVREDINPRDSWRASKAFRLQIGGEIAKRALKESVRRGMVTGVTVTDNGTDFTGKTKTEGAQRSEEMENATGGEQS
;
A
#
# COMPACT_ATOMS: atom_id res chain seq x y z
N MET A 1 -0.53 -21.67 24.48
CA MET A 1 0.74 -21.09 24.95
C MET A 1 1.62 -20.88 23.71
N TYR A 2 2.43 -19.84 23.69
CA TYR A 2 3.38 -19.62 22.59
C TYR A 2 4.65 -20.40 22.90
N ASP A 3 5.02 -21.33 22.04
CA ASP A 3 6.23 -22.11 22.13
C ASP A 3 7.37 -21.38 21.39
N ILE A 4 8.11 -20.56 22.13
CA ILE A 4 9.21 -19.74 21.66
C ILE A 4 10.46 -20.20 22.42
N GLU A 5 11.50 -20.61 21.71
CA GLU A 5 12.72 -21.10 22.32
C GLU A 5 13.58 -19.95 22.89
N ASN A 6 13.87 -18.96 22.05
CA ASN A 6 14.63 -17.77 22.44
C ASN A 6 14.02 -16.51 21.86
N TYR A 7 14.25 -15.39 22.53
CA TYR A 7 13.81 -14.07 22.08
C TYR A 7 14.96 -13.08 22.21
N TYR A 8 15.39 -12.53 21.09
CA TYR A 8 16.44 -11.53 20.99
C TYR A 8 15.84 -10.20 20.59
N ASN A 9 16.28 -9.10 21.22
CA ASN A 9 15.80 -7.76 20.90
C ASN A 9 16.92 -6.95 20.26
N ALA A 10 16.76 -6.55 19.01
CA ALA A 10 17.73 -5.74 18.29
C ALA A 10 17.37 -4.24 18.39
N GLY A 11 18.34 -3.41 18.76
CA GLY A 11 18.22 -1.96 18.81
C GLY A 11 18.63 -1.25 17.51
N THR A 12 19.38 -1.96 16.63
CA THR A 12 19.88 -1.44 15.35
C THR A 12 19.74 -2.46 14.23
N ILE A 13 19.75 -2.00 12.97
CA ILE A 13 19.73 -2.87 11.78
C ILE A 13 20.92 -3.82 11.80
N LYS A 14 22.13 -3.30 12.14
CA LYS A 14 23.35 -4.10 12.20
C LYS A 14 23.23 -5.24 13.22
N GLU A 15 22.70 -4.96 14.39
CA GLU A 15 22.49 -5.95 15.44
C GLU A 15 21.48 -7.02 15.00
N ALA A 16 20.36 -6.62 14.37
CA ALA A 16 19.38 -7.56 13.84
C ALA A 16 20.00 -8.53 12.82
N VAL A 17 20.79 -8.01 11.88
CA VAL A 17 21.52 -8.82 10.88
C VAL A 17 22.52 -9.77 11.55
N THR A 18 23.24 -9.29 12.56
CA THR A 18 24.22 -10.12 13.30
C THR A 18 23.52 -11.26 14.03
N LEU A 19 22.46 -10.96 14.79
CA LEU A 19 21.66 -11.97 15.51
C LEU A 19 21.06 -13.02 14.57
N LEU A 20 20.54 -12.61 13.40
CA LEU A 20 20.00 -13.55 12.42
C LEU A 20 21.09 -14.45 11.78
N LYS A 21 22.35 -13.99 11.70
CA LYS A 21 23.47 -14.81 11.21
C LYS A 21 23.98 -15.76 12.28
N GLU A 22 24.01 -15.33 13.53
CA GLU A 22 24.42 -16.15 14.68
C GLU A 22 23.38 -17.22 15.03
N HIS A 23 22.09 -16.94 14.76
CA HIS A 23 20.95 -17.83 15.02
C HIS A 23 20.18 -18.12 13.73
N PRO A 24 20.67 -19.07 12.88
CA PRO A 24 20.08 -19.34 11.55
C PRO A 24 18.62 -19.76 11.56
N ASP A 25 18.16 -20.38 12.65
CA ASP A 25 16.78 -20.84 12.83
C ASP A 25 15.85 -19.74 13.33
N ALA A 26 16.40 -18.60 13.75
CA ALA A 26 15.61 -17.49 14.24
C ALA A 26 14.83 -16.80 13.13
N ARG A 27 13.65 -16.29 13.47
CA ARG A 27 12.75 -15.55 12.57
C ARG A 27 12.60 -14.11 13.03
N VAL A 28 12.54 -13.21 12.06
CA VAL A 28 12.26 -11.80 12.34
C VAL A 28 10.84 -11.63 12.85
N ILE A 29 10.69 -10.86 13.94
CA ILE A 29 9.39 -10.38 14.41
C ILE A 29 9.37 -8.86 14.51
N SER A 30 8.32 -8.25 13.98
CA SER A 30 8.00 -6.82 14.14
C SER A 30 6.67 -6.68 14.89
N GLY A 31 5.54 -6.49 14.21
CA GLY A 31 4.22 -6.43 14.82
C GLY A 31 3.67 -7.78 15.33
N GLY A 32 4.20 -8.89 14.86
CA GLY A 32 3.86 -10.24 15.33
C GLY A 32 2.50 -10.79 14.88
N SER A 33 1.69 -10.03 14.16
CA SER A 33 0.30 -10.39 13.82
C SER A 33 0.15 -11.69 13.01
N ASP A 34 1.18 -12.10 12.29
CA ASP A 34 1.22 -13.37 11.54
C ASP A 34 2.09 -14.42 12.26
N VAL A 35 3.29 -14.03 12.70
CA VAL A 35 4.26 -14.93 13.33
C VAL A 35 3.70 -15.58 14.58
N LEU A 36 3.11 -14.80 15.49
CA LEU A 36 2.55 -15.32 16.73
C LEU A 36 1.36 -16.27 16.48
N ILE A 37 0.56 -16.02 15.44
CA ILE A 37 -0.52 -16.94 15.07
C ILE A 37 0.06 -18.28 14.60
N LYS A 38 1.09 -18.27 13.73
CA LYS A 38 1.76 -19.48 13.26
C LYS A 38 2.38 -20.28 14.40
N ILE A 39 2.99 -19.61 15.39
CA ILE A 39 3.53 -20.26 16.60
C ILE A 39 2.41 -20.91 17.41
N ARG A 40 1.32 -20.17 17.66
CA ARG A 40 0.15 -20.68 18.41
C ARG A 40 -0.50 -21.88 17.73
N GLU A 41 -0.53 -21.91 16.41
CA GLU A 41 -1.05 -23.03 15.60
C GLU A 41 -0.07 -24.22 15.50
N GLY A 42 1.10 -24.14 16.14
CA GLY A 42 2.14 -25.18 16.08
C GLY A 42 2.95 -25.22 14.79
N LYS A 43 2.68 -24.35 13.81
CA LYS A 43 3.38 -24.32 12.53
C LYS A 43 4.82 -23.78 12.64
N MET A 44 5.12 -23.06 13.72
CA MET A 44 6.42 -22.50 14.05
C MET A 44 6.75 -22.70 15.55
N ALA A 45 6.33 -23.83 16.13
CA ALA A 45 6.65 -24.17 17.52
C ALA A 45 8.15 -24.33 17.71
N GLY A 46 8.68 -23.91 18.86
CA GLY A 46 10.11 -24.00 19.18
C GLY A 46 11.02 -23.06 18.38
N THR A 47 10.47 -22.06 17.68
CA THR A 47 11.29 -21.11 16.91
C THR A 47 11.89 -20.03 17.81
N SER A 48 13.11 -19.61 17.51
CA SER A 48 13.71 -18.41 18.09
C SER A 48 13.29 -17.16 17.31
N LEU A 49 13.16 -16.02 18.00
CA LEU A 49 12.72 -14.76 17.42
C LEU A 49 13.76 -13.66 17.58
N VAL A 50 14.01 -12.90 16.51
CA VAL A 50 14.75 -11.64 16.53
C VAL A 50 13.76 -10.50 16.33
N SER A 51 13.53 -9.72 17.39
CA SER A 51 12.67 -8.55 17.35
C SER A 51 13.40 -7.36 16.74
N ILE A 52 12.74 -6.74 15.75
CA ILE A 52 13.18 -5.47 15.13
C ILE A 52 12.28 -4.31 15.55
N ARG A 53 11.41 -4.54 16.54
CA ARG A 53 10.35 -3.58 16.90
C ARG A 53 10.90 -2.25 17.41
N ASP A 54 12.05 -2.27 18.10
CA ASP A 54 12.60 -1.08 18.74
C ASP A 54 13.60 -0.31 17.85
N ILE A 55 13.89 -0.82 16.67
CA ILE A 55 14.77 -0.16 15.69
C ILE A 55 14.06 1.09 15.15
N LYS A 56 14.57 2.28 15.49
CA LYS A 56 13.97 3.56 15.08
C LYS A 56 14.19 3.87 13.60
N GLU A 57 15.32 3.45 13.05
CA GLU A 57 15.76 3.71 11.68
C GLU A 57 14.83 3.12 10.61
N ILE A 58 14.03 2.12 10.96
CA ILE A 58 13.06 1.48 10.05
C ILE A 58 11.62 1.94 10.29
N LYS A 59 11.40 3.09 10.91
CA LYS A 59 10.06 3.63 11.20
C LYS A 59 9.84 4.98 10.55
N GLY A 60 8.58 5.24 10.22
CA GLY A 60 8.13 6.53 9.67
C GLY A 60 8.15 6.59 8.15
N VAL A 61 7.75 7.75 7.63
CA VAL A 61 7.71 8.08 6.20
C VAL A 61 8.53 9.32 5.96
N GLN A 62 9.34 9.32 4.93
CA GLN A 62 10.20 10.44 4.55
C GLN A 62 10.09 10.74 3.06
N LEU A 63 9.87 12.00 2.71
CA LEU A 63 10.00 12.49 1.34
C LEU A 63 11.43 13.02 1.16
N MET A 64 12.16 12.40 0.24
CA MET A 64 13.54 12.77 -0.07
C MET A 64 13.59 13.95 -1.04
N GLU A 65 14.72 14.66 -1.10
CA GLU A 65 14.94 15.75 -2.05
C GLU A 65 14.83 15.28 -3.52
N SER A 66 15.13 14.02 -3.79
CA SER A 66 14.92 13.39 -5.11
C SER A 66 13.45 13.25 -5.50
N GLY A 67 12.54 13.46 -4.57
CA GLY A 67 11.11 13.19 -4.71
C GLY A 67 10.72 11.75 -4.40
N ASP A 68 11.65 10.88 -4.02
CA ASP A 68 11.35 9.50 -3.63
C ASP A 68 10.74 9.48 -2.23
N ILE A 69 9.75 8.59 -2.02
CA ILE A 69 9.13 8.37 -0.71
C ILE A 69 9.75 7.12 -0.08
N TYR A 70 10.38 7.29 1.09
CA TYR A 70 10.92 6.20 1.88
C TYR A 70 9.96 5.86 3.02
N ILE A 71 9.51 4.62 3.07
CA ILE A 71 8.63 4.09 4.12
C ILE A 71 9.42 3.04 4.90
N GLY A 72 9.71 3.30 6.16
CA GLY A 72 10.41 2.34 7.01
C GLY A 72 9.60 1.05 7.16
N ALA A 73 10.25 -0.11 7.04
CA ALA A 73 9.58 -1.42 7.06
C ALA A 73 8.86 -1.71 8.39
N GLY A 74 9.33 -1.12 9.50
CA GLY A 74 8.70 -1.19 10.82
C GLY A 74 7.57 -0.20 11.04
N THR A 75 7.14 0.55 10.02
CA THR A 75 6.03 1.51 10.12
C THR A 75 4.71 0.76 10.16
N THR A 76 3.86 1.08 11.13
CA THR A 76 2.54 0.45 11.27
C THR A 76 1.57 0.91 10.19
N PHE A 77 0.56 0.11 9.89
CA PHE A 77 -0.47 0.49 8.92
C PHE A 77 -1.21 1.76 9.32
N SER A 78 -1.56 1.91 10.60
CA SER A 78 -2.20 3.13 11.10
C SER A 78 -1.34 4.39 10.91
N HIS A 79 -0.02 4.26 11.05
CA HIS A 79 0.90 5.36 10.74
C HIS A 79 0.88 5.67 9.24
N VAL A 80 1.02 4.67 8.38
CA VAL A 80 0.99 4.88 6.91
C VAL A 80 -0.32 5.56 6.48
N THR A 81 -1.48 5.11 6.99
CA THR A 81 -2.79 5.71 6.68
C THR A 81 -2.88 7.17 7.16
N GLY A 82 -2.29 7.48 8.32
CA GLY A 82 -2.34 8.81 8.94
C GLY A 82 -1.31 9.81 8.42
N ASP A 83 -0.26 9.33 7.75
CA ASP A 83 0.90 10.14 7.39
C ASP A 83 0.58 11.22 6.34
N PRO A 84 1.00 12.49 6.55
CA PRO A 84 0.71 13.59 5.63
C PRO A 84 1.29 13.39 4.22
N VAL A 85 2.49 12.81 4.10
CA VAL A 85 3.14 12.53 2.80
C VAL A 85 2.33 11.52 2.02
N ILE A 86 1.93 10.41 2.66
CA ILE A 86 1.09 9.37 2.05
C ILE A 86 -0.25 9.95 1.61
N ARG A 87 -0.94 10.68 2.50
CA ARG A 87 -2.25 11.28 2.21
C ARG A 87 -2.22 12.25 1.05
N LYS A 88 -1.14 13.03 0.94
CA LYS A 88 -0.99 14.05 -0.09
C LYS A 88 -0.53 13.48 -1.43
N LEU A 89 0.45 12.58 -1.43
CA LEU A 89 1.16 12.19 -2.64
C LEU A 89 0.73 10.82 -3.20
N ILE A 90 0.43 9.87 -2.34
CA ILE A 90 0.04 8.50 -2.72
C ILE A 90 -1.14 7.98 -1.85
N PRO A 91 -2.27 8.72 -1.80
CA PRO A 91 -3.41 8.37 -0.93
C PRO A 91 -3.92 6.94 -1.13
N VAL A 92 -3.81 6.40 -2.34
CA VAL A 92 -4.19 5.02 -2.67
C VAL A 92 -3.48 3.97 -1.80
N LEU A 93 -2.23 4.23 -1.37
CA LEU A 93 -1.53 3.32 -0.45
C LEU A 93 -2.12 3.38 0.96
N GLY A 94 -2.42 4.58 1.46
CA GLY A 94 -3.10 4.76 2.74
C GLY A 94 -4.46 4.06 2.77
N GLU A 95 -5.25 4.23 1.70
CA GLU A 95 -6.56 3.58 1.53
C GLU A 95 -6.47 2.05 1.49
N ALA A 96 -5.46 1.50 0.82
CA ALA A 96 -5.24 0.06 0.75
C ALA A 96 -4.86 -0.54 2.11
N VAL A 97 -3.92 0.08 2.83
CA VAL A 97 -3.47 -0.45 4.12
C VAL A 97 -4.50 -0.23 5.24
N ASP A 98 -5.41 0.74 5.10
CA ASP A 98 -6.52 0.92 6.04
C ASP A 98 -7.55 -0.21 5.99
N GLN A 99 -7.54 -1.02 4.94
CA GLN A 99 -8.38 -2.21 4.81
C GLN A 99 -7.75 -3.48 5.42
N VAL A 100 -6.53 -3.40 5.97
CA VAL A 100 -5.90 -4.54 6.65
C VAL A 100 -6.56 -4.79 8.00
N GLY A 101 -7.14 -5.98 8.16
CA GLY A 101 -7.70 -6.45 9.42
C GLY A 101 -8.64 -5.45 10.10
N GLY A 102 -8.43 -5.24 11.41
CA GLY A 102 -9.09 -4.22 12.21
C GLY A 102 -8.09 -3.23 12.82
N PRO A 103 -8.56 -2.19 13.53
CA PRO A 103 -7.69 -1.18 14.13
C PRO A 103 -6.58 -1.75 15.01
N GLN A 104 -6.87 -2.81 15.76
CA GLN A 104 -5.89 -3.49 16.63
C GLN A 104 -4.73 -4.06 15.81
N VAL A 105 -5.04 -4.68 14.66
CA VAL A 105 -4.02 -5.23 13.76
C VAL A 105 -3.24 -4.10 13.12
N ARG A 106 -3.92 -3.04 12.66
CA ARG A 106 -3.26 -1.90 12.01
C ARG A 106 -2.33 -1.10 12.92
N ASN A 107 -2.62 -1.05 14.21
CA ASN A 107 -1.77 -0.37 15.20
C ASN A 107 -0.47 -1.12 15.52
N ILE A 108 -0.41 -2.42 15.24
CA ILE A 108 0.74 -3.28 15.55
C ILE A 108 1.40 -3.81 14.28
N GLY A 109 0.60 -4.26 13.30
CA GLY A 109 1.09 -4.79 12.03
C GLY A 109 1.84 -3.73 11.24
N THR A 110 2.95 -4.13 10.62
CA THR A 110 3.84 -3.24 9.88
C THR A 110 3.78 -3.52 8.40
N ILE A 111 4.00 -2.47 7.59
CA ILE A 111 3.96 -2.60 6.13
C ILE A 111 5.07 -3.54 5.64
N GLY A 112 6.26 -3.50 6.22
CA GLY A 112 7.36 -4.41 5.88
C GLY A 112 7.05 -5.85 6.30
N GLY A 113 6.45 -6.06 7.49
CA GLY A 113 6.00 -7.39 7.91
C GLY A 113 4.96 -7.99 6.96
N ASN A 114 4.04 -7.19 6.44
CA ASN A 114 3.05 -7.61 5.44
C ASN A 114 3.70 -8.03 4.12
N VAL A 115 4.66 -7.25 3.62
CA VAL A 115 5.44 -7.57 2.42
C VAL A 115 6.26 -8.85 2.62
N CYS A 116 7.02 -8.96 3.74
CA CYS A 116 7.87 -10.12 4.02
C CYS A 116 7.09 -11.41 4.32
N ASN A 117 5.82 -11.31 4.74
CA ASN A 117 4.96 -12.49 4.90
C ASN A 117 4.62 -13.16 3.56
N GLY A 118 4.77 -12.46 2.44
CA GLY A 118 4.58 -12.99 1.10
C GLY A 118 3.17 -13.48 0.78
N ALA A 119 2.17 -13.02 1.56
CA ALA A 119 0.79 -13.44 1.36
C ALA A 119 0.22 -12.82 0.08
N VAL A 120 -0.38 -13.66 -0.77
CA VAL A 120 -1.03 -13.21 -2.03
C VAL A 120 -2.24 -12.32 -1.80
N SER A 121 -2.81 -12.35 -0.59
CA SER A 121 -3.96 -11.56 -0.15
C SER A 121 -3.57 -10.33 0.68
N ALA A 122 -2.28 -9.98 0.71
CA ALA A 122 -1.80 -8.78 1.39
C ALA A 122 -2.37 -7.52 0.72
N ASP A 123 -3.12 -6.70 1.46
CA ASP A 123 -3.82 -5.53 0.90
C ASP A 123 -2.85 -4.44 0.41
N SER A 124 -1.65 -4.31 1.02
CA SER A 124 -0.64 -3.35 0.57
C SER A 124 0.03 -3.73 -0.76
N ALA A 125 0.17 -5.04 -1.03
CA ALA A 125 1.00 -5.52 -2.12
C ALA A 125 0.54 -5.07 -3.52
N PRO A 126 -0.74 -5.16 -3.92
CA PRO A 126 -1.18 -4.68 -5.24
C PRO A 126 -0.84 -3.22 -5.48
N THR A 127 -1.02 -2.37 -4.46
CA THR A 127 -0.72 -0.94 -4.58
C THR A 127 0.78 -0.68 -4.67
N LEU A 128 1.59 -1.37 -3.88
CA LEU A 128 3.05 -1.27 -3.97
C LEU A 128 3.58 -1.72 -5.33
N PHE A 129 2.99 -2.77 -5.92
CA PHE A 129 3.31 -3.22 -7.29
C PHE A 129 2.92 -2.15 -8.33
N SER A 130 1.73 -1.56 -8.24
CA SER A 130 1.29 -0.49 -9.15
C SER A 130 2.16 0.78 -9.04
N LEU A 131 2.75 1.03 -7.86
CA LEU A 131 3.68 2.11 -7.61
C LEU A 131 5.15 1.76 -7.92
N ASN A 132 5.42 0.59 -8.52
CA ASN A 132 6.78 0.09 -8.82
C ASN A 132 7.73 0.20 -7.61
N ALA A 133 7.25 -0.16 -6.43
CA ALA A 133 8.03 -0.06 -5.21
C ALA A 133 9.36 -0.81 -5.29
N MET A 134 10.39 -0.22 -4.71
CA MET A 134 11.71 -0.84 -4.52
C MET A 134 11.89 -1.20 -3.05
N LEU A 135 12.49 -2.33 -2.78
CA LEU A 135 12.70 -2.85 -1.43
C LEU A 135 14.19 -2.75 -1.06
N ARG A 136 14.49 -1.99 0.00
CA ARG A 136 15.85 -1.87 0.52
C ARG A 136 16.07 -2.93 1.60
N ILE A 137 16.97 -3.86 1.34
CA ILE A 137 17.29 -4.99 2.20
C ILE A 137 18.72 -4.83 2.71
N ALA A 138 18.91 -4.91 4.02
CA ALA A 138 20.22 -4.99 4.65
C ALA A 138 20.63 -6.46 4.80
N ASP A 139 21.88 -6.78 4.45
CA ASP A 139 22.44 -8.13 4.47
C ASP A 139 23.77 -8.22 5.27
N GLY A 140 24.20 -7.08 5.83
CA GLY A 140 25.47 -6.95 6.56
C GLY A 140 26.70 -6.74 5.69
N THR A 141 26.54 -6.66 4.35
CA THR A 141 27.67 -6.39 3.42
C THR A 141 27.51 -5.06 2.66
N GLY A 142 26.38 -4.35 2.84
CA GLY A 142 26.04 -3.09 2.18
C GLY A 142 24.58 -3.04 1.76
N GLY A 143 23.93 -4.19 1.67
CA GLY A 143 22.52 -4.33 1.31
C GLY A 143 22.27 -4.28 -0.20
N ARG A 144 21.00 -4.53 -0.56
CA ARG A 144 20.54 -4.52 -1.96
C ARG A 144 19.21 -3.82 -2.11
N MET A 145 18.95 -3.34 -3.34
CA MET A 145 17.64 -2.83 -3.76
C MET A 145 17.00 -3.84 -4.69
N VAL A 146 15.79 -4.29 -4.34
CA VAL A 146 15.05 -5.30 -5.11
C VAL A 146 13.73 -4.70 -5.57
N PRO A 147 13.39 -4.72 -6.88
CA PRO A 147 12.05 -4.37 -7.32
C PRO A 147 11.01 -5.28 -6.66
N ILE A 148 9.90 -4.74 -6.19
CA ILE A 148 8.89 -5.54 -5.49
C ILE A 148 8.36 -6.70 -6.36
N LYS A 149 8.31 -6.54 -7.68
CA LYS A 149 7.88 -7.58 -8.63
C LYS A 149 8.79 -8.82 -8.62
N ASP A 150 10.06 -8.64 -8.27
CA ASP A 150 11.07 -9.71 -8.25
C ASP A 150 11.24 -10.30 -6.83
N PHE A 151 10.60 -9.68 -5.84
CA PHE A 151 10.70 -10.10 -4.44
C PHE A 151 9.77 -11.27 -4.07
N TYR A 152 8.59 -11.35 -4.69
CA TYR A 152 7.63 -12.43 -4.43
C TYR A 152 7.92 -13.65 -5.30
N LEU A 153 8.38 -14.74 -4.67
CA LEU A 153 8.77 -15.99 -5.38
C LEU A 153 7.62 -17.02 -5.44
N GLY A 154 6.56 -16.82 -4.64
CA GLY A 154 5.41 -17.73 -4.56
C GLY A 154 4.59 -17.46 -3.30
N PRO A 155 3.48 -18.20 -3.09
CA PRO A 155 2.64 -18.00 -1.93
C PRO A 155 3.40 -18.20 -0.63
N GLY A 156 3.57 -17.13 0.16
CA GLY A 156 4.33 -17.13 1.41
C GLY A 156 5.85 -17.27 1.25
N LYS A 157 6.36 -17.08 0.03
CA LYS A 157 7.80 -17.16 -0.27
C LYS A 157 8.28 -15.85 -0.89
N VAL A 158 9.35 -15.30 -0.33
CA VAL A 158 9.95 -14.02 -0.75
C VAL A 158 11.46 -14.15 -0.87
N ASP A 159 12.09 -13.24 -1.61
CA ASP A 159 13.54 -13.16 -1.82
C ASP A 159 14.26 -12.53 -0.62
N LEU A 160 14.22 -13.24 0.52
CA LEU A 160 15.01 -12.95 1.71
C LEU A 160 15.93 -14.13 2.01
N HIS A 161 17.21 -13.84 2.16
CA HIS A 161 18.24 -14.82 2.55
C HIS A 161 18.47 -14.76 4.06
N GLN A 162 19.25 -15.71 4.55
CA GLN A 162 19.64 -15.76 5.95
C GLN A 162 20.43 -14.49 6.35
N GLY A 163 19.95 -13.79 7.38
CA GLY A 163 20.55 -12.54 7.84
C GLY A 163 20.00 -11.29 7.16
N ASP A 164 19.11 -11.44 6.16
CA ASP A 164 18.46 -10.30 5.50
C ASP A 164 17.42 -9.63 6.39
N VAL A 165 17.41 -8.29 6.37
CA VAL A 165 16.39 -7.46 7.02
C VAL A 165 15.85 -6.44 6.02
N LEU A 166 14.56 -6.50 5.71
CA LEU A 166 13.88 -5.43 4.95
C LEU A 166 13.88 -4.15 5.80
N THR A 167 14.50 -3.09 5.32
CA THR A 167 14.62 -1.82 6.05
C THR A 167 13.66 -0.76 5.59
N HIS A 168 13.49 -0.61 4.26
CA HIS A 168 12.61 0.40 3.68
C HIS A 168 11.88 -0.13 2.45
N ILE A 169 10.69 0.42 2.22
CA ILE A 169 9.98 0.38 0.96
C ILE A 169 10.12 1.76 0.35
N VAL A 170 10.64 1.84 -0.88
CA VAL A 170 10.93 3.08 -1.59
C VAL A 170 9.99 3.21 -2.78
N ILE A 171 9.26 4.31 -2.85
CA ILE A 171 8.42 4.65 -4.02
C ILE A 171 9.15 5.74 -4.80
N PRO A 172 9.66 5.43 -6.02
CA PRO A 172 10.36 6.43 -6.82
C PRO A 172 9.44 7.58 -7.23
N GLY A 173 9.94 8.81 -7.22
CA GLY A 173 9.16 10.00 -7.56
C GLY A 173 8.46 9.91 -8.91
N LYS A 174 9.16 9.39 -9.93
CA LYS A 174 8.64 9.15 -11.28
C LYS A 174 7.45 8.19 -11.35
N ASP A 175 7.27 7.35 -10.32
CA ASP A 175 6.28 6.30 -10.31
C ASP A 175 4.97 6.69 -9.61
N TYR A 176 4.91 7.89 -9.00
CA TYR A 176 3.68 8.41 -8.42
C TYR A 176 3.35 9.85 -8.86
N GLN A 177 4.35 10.66 -9.25
CA GLN A 177 4.11 12.05 -9.64
C GLN A 177 3.26 12.12 -10.92
N GLY A 178 2.14 12.83 -10.84
CA GLY A 178 1.15 12.93 -11.93
C GLY A 178 0.25 11.71 -12.09
N TYR A 179 0.38 10.71 -11.21
CA TYR A 179 -0.52 9.57 -11.17
C TYR A 179 -1.58 9.73 -10.09
N HIS A 180 -2.74 9.16 -10.35
CA HIS A 180 -3.83 9.02 -9.39
C HIS A 180 -4.18 7.54 -9.27
N GLY A 181 -4.61 7.12 -8.10
CA GLY A 181 -4.86 5.71 -7.88
C GLY A 181 -6.15 5.44 -7.11
N PHE A 182 -6.62 4.19 -7.24
CA PHE A 182 -7.71 3.67 -6.44
C PHE A 182 -7.50 2.18 -6.15
N TYR A 183 -7.84 1.76 -4.93
CA TYR A 183 -7.74 0.38 -4.49
C TYR A 183 -9.13 -0.16 -4.13
N ILE A 184 -9.44 -1.37 -4.60
CA ILE A 184 -10.66 -2.10 -4.25
C ILE A 184 -10.28 -3.46 -3.66
N LYS A 185 -10.77 -3.71 -2.46
CA LYS A 185 -10.79 -5.03 -1.84
C LYS A 185 -12.17 -5.63 -1.97
N TYR A 186 -12.27 -6.72 -2.70
CA TYR A 186 -13.48 -7.54 -2.68
C TYR A 186 -13.33 -8.64 -1.63
N SER A 187 -14.22 -8.65 -0.66
CA SER A 187 -14.25 -9.60 0.46
C SER A 187 -15.67 -9.95 0.85
N MET A 188 -15.84 -10.99 1.66
CA MET A 188 -17.17 -11.45 2.09
C MET A 188 -17.79 -10.53 3.15
N ARG A 189 -16.97 -9.76 3.88
CA ARG A 189 -17.38 -8.81 4.93
C ARG A 189 -16.73 -7.46 4.69
N ASN A 190 -17.37 -6.40 5.19
CA ASN A 190 -16.86 -5.03 5.03
C ASN A 190 -15.63 -4.71 5.89
N ALA A 191 -15.34 -5.52 6.90
CA ALA A 191 -14.18 -5.33 7.79
C ALA A 191 -13.66 -6.67 8.31
N MET A 192 -12.39 -6.69 8.74
CA MET A 192 -11.72 -7.83 9.35
C MET A 192 -11.81 -9.11 8.50
N ASP A 193 -11.62 -8.97 7.20
CA ASP A 193 -11.69 -10.08 6.26
C ASP A 193 -10.45 -10.14 5.36
N ILE A 194 -10.22 -11.32 4.81
CA ILE A 194 -9.18 -11.56 3.82
C ILE A 194 -9.78 -11.33 2.43
N ALA A 195 -9.05 -10.64 1.57
CA ALA A 195 -9.49 -10.41 0.20
C ALA A 195 -9.81 -11.73 -0.53
N THR A 196 -10.99 -11.80 -1.13
CA THR A 196 -11.35 -12.82 -2.12
C THR A 196 -10.66 -12.52 -3.44
N LEU A 197 -10.59 -11.23 -3.78
CA LEU A 197 -9.83 -10.64 -4.87
C LEU A 197 -9.60 -9.17 -4.54
N SER A 198 -8.47 -8.60 -4.94
CA SER A 198 -8.24 -7.15 -4.79
C SER A 198 -7.56 -6.58 -6.02
N CYS A 199 -7.83 -5.31 -6.30
CA CYS A 199 -7.28 -4.60 -7.46
C CYS A 199 -6.81 -3.20 -7.05
N SER A 200 -5.59 -2.86 -7.44
CA SER A 200 -5.07 -1.50 -7.40
C SER A 200 -4.87 -1.00 -8.82
N VAL A 201 -5.45 0.16 -9.13
CA VAL A 201 -5.22 0.86 -10.39
C VAL A 201 -4.57 2.20 -10.09
N VAL A 202 -3.48 2.49 -10.79
CA VAL A 202 -2.78 3.79 -10.77
C VAL A 202 -2.70 4.28 -12.21
N SER A 203 -3.26 5.45 -12.50
CA SER A 203 -3.34 6.00 -13.85
C SER A 203 -2.80 7.41 -13.95
N LYS A 204 -2.22 7.73 -15.10
CA LYS A 204 -1.84 9.07 -15.52
C LYS A 204 -2.67 9.45 -16.73
N ILE A 205 -3.22 10.66 -16.72
CA ILE A 205 -4.12 11.14 -17.77
C ILE A 205 -3.66 12.51 -18.30
N ASP A 206 -3.97 12.78 -19.57
CA ASP A 206 -4.01 14.14 -20.11
C ASP A 206 -5.46 14.65 -19.99
N PRO A 207 -5.78 15.54 -19.04
CA PRO A 207 -7.14 15.98 -18.81
C PRO A 207 -7.69 16.87 -19.95
N LEU A 208 -6.80 17.55 -20.69
CA LEU A 208 -7.18 18.43 -21.81
C LEU A 208 -7.56 17.61 -23.04
N LYS A 209 -6.77 16.61 -23.37
CA LYS A 209 -7.03 15.69 -24.49
C LYS A 209 -8.01 14.58 -24.12
N LYS A 210 -8.30 14.40 -22.83
CA LYS A 210 -9.09 13.29 -22.28
C LYS A 210 -8.53 11.92 -22.70
N VAL A 211 -7.23 11.74 -22.57
CA VAL A 211 -6.50 10.52 -22.95
C VAL A 211 -5.85 9.88 -21.74
N LEU A 212 -5.87 8.56 -21.70
CA LEU A 212 -5.12 7.75 -20.73
C LEU A 212 -3.66 7.65 -21.17
N GLU A 213 -2.76 8.42 -20.54
CA GLU A 213 -1.33 8.42 -20.89
C GLU A 213 -0.63 7.14 -20.43
N ASP A 214 -0.91 6.70 -19.21
CA ASP A 214 -0.34 5.50 -18.63
C ASP A 214 -1.29 4.90 -17.60
N VAL A 215 -1.23 3.57 -17.42
CA VAL A 215 -2.02 2.87 -16.41
C VAL A 215 -1.26 1.67 -15.90
N ARG A 216 -1.41 1.38 -14.61
CA ARG A 216 -0.87 0.20 -13.95
C ARG A 216 -1.97 -0.47 -13.17
N ILE A 217 -2.19 -1.75 -13.46
CA ILE A 217 -3.28 -2.54 -12.91
C ILE A 217 -2.68 -3.78 -12.23
N THR A 218 -2.84 -3.87 -10.92
CA THR A 218 -2.30 -4.99 -10.15
C THR A 218 -3.38 -5.66 -9.33
N PHE A 219 -3.39 -6.98 -9.36
CA PHE A 219 -4.30 -7.81 -8.57
C PHE A 219 -3.59 -8.53 -7.44
N GLY A 220 -4.26 -8.61 -6.29
CA GLY A 220 -4.03 -9.62 -5.26
C GLY A 220 -5.00 -10.79 -5.44
N VAL A 221 -4.56 -12.00 -5.09
CA VAL A 221 -5.35 -13.26 -5.16
C VAL A 221 -5.73 -13.68 -6.59
N ALA A 222 -5.15 -13.07 -7.61
CA ALA A 222 -5.41 -13.40 -9.02
C ALA A 222 -4.35 -14.34 -9.64
N ALA A 223 -3.24 -14.60 -8.93
CA ALA A 223 -2.15 -15.46 -9.32
C ALA A 223 -1.43 -15.97 -8.06
N PRO A 224 -0.39 -16.84 -8.16
CA PRO A 224 0.41 -17.27 -7.01
C PRO A 224 1.15 -16.14 -6.27
N VAL A 225 1.35 -14.99 -6.93
CA VAL A 225 1.93 -13.76 -6.37
C VAL A 225 1.06 -12.57 -6.80
N PRO A 226 1.23 -11.36 -6.23
CA PRO A 226 0.58 -10.16 -6.76
C PRO A 226 0.90 -9.99 -8.25
N TYR A 227 -0.11 -9.73 -9.08
CA TYR A 227 0.01 -9.85 -10.54
C TYR A 227 -0.30 -8.53 -11.24
N ARG A 228 0.66 -8.05 -12.05
CA ARG A 228 0.51 -6.89 -12.95
C ARG A 228 -0.08 -7.31 -14.29
N CYS A 229 -1.16 -6.68 -14.69
CA CYS A 229 -1.84 -6.93 -15.96
C CYS A 229 -1.15 -6.18 -17.12
N GLN A 230 0.11 -6.48 -17.39
CA GLN A 230 0.94 -5.72 -18.35
C GLN A 230 0.36 -5.71 -19.76
N LYS A 231 -0.26 -6.81 -20.23
CA LYS A 231 -0.91 -6.86 -21.56
C LYS A 231 -2.09 -5.91 -21.62
N THR A 232 -2.92 -5.91 -20.58
CA THR A 232 -4.05 -4.99 -20.45
C THR A 232 -3.57 -3.54 -20.38
N GLU A 233 -2.56 -3.23 -19.57
CA GLU A 233 -1.98 -1.90 -19.42
C GLU A 233 -1.52 -1.33 -20.77
N GLU A 234 -0.78 -2.10 -21.54
CA GLU A 234 -0.27 -1.67 -22.85
C GLU A 234 -1.39 -1.43 -23.86
N ALA A 235 -2.42 -2.28 -23.86
CA ALA A 235 -3.56 -2.16 -24.76
C ALA A 235 -4.47 -0.95 -24.45
N LEU A 236 -4.43 -0.40 -23.23
CA LEU A 236 -5.24 0.74 -22.83
C LEU A 236 -4.53 2.08 -23.02
N LYS A 237 -3.20 2.07 -23.18
CA LYS A 237 -2.39 3.27 -23.35
C LYS A 237 -2.81 4.07 -24.58
N GLY A 238 -2.96 5.37 -24.43
CA GLY A 238 -3.36 6.27 -25.50
C GLY A 238 -4.85 6.25 -25.85
N MET A 239 -5.66 5.44 -25.19
CA MET A 239 -7.11 5.41 -25.41
C MET A 239 -7.77 6.69 -24.87
N GLU A 240 -8.80 7.14 -25.59
CA GLU A 240 -9.69 8.22 -25.10
C GLU A 240 -10.46 7.77 -23.87
N ILE A 241 -10.59 8.67 -22.88
CA ILE A 241 -11.32 8.42 -21.66
C ILE A 241 -12.82 8.45 -21.94
N GLY A 242 -13.46 7.29 -21.85
CA GLY A 242 -14.87 7.12 -22.14
C GLY A 242 -15.35 5.69 -21.85
N GLU A 243 -16.59 5.38 -22.18
CA GLU A 243 -17.17 4.07 -21.88
C GLU A 243 -16.44 2.92 -22.60
N ALA A 244 -15.91 3.18 -23.80
CA ALA A 244 -15.14 2.19 -24.57
C ALA A 244 -13.87 1.76 -23.82
N LEU A 245 -13.15 2.70 -23.18
CA LEU A 245 -11.98 2.39 -22.33
C LEU A 245 -12.39 1.49 -21.16
N TYR A 246 -13.52 1.82 -20.52
CA TYR A 246 -13.98 1.08 -19.34
C TYR A 246 -14.52 -0.32 -19.65
N GLN A 247 -15.14 -0.50 -20.81
CA GLN A 247 -15.51 -1.84 -21.30
C GLN A 247 -14.26 -2.63 -21.68
N LYS A 248 -13.29 -2.00 -22.32
CA LYS A 248 -12.06 -2.65 -22.76
C LYS A 248 -11.22 -3.19 -21.60
N VAL A 249 -11.08 -2.42 -20.50
CA VAL A 249 -10.34 -2.92 -19.32
C VAL A 249 -11.06 -4.12 -18.69
N GLU A 250 -12.39 -4.11 -18.63
CA GLU A 250 -13.18 -5.21 -18.09
C GLU A 250 -12.98 -6.51 -18.87
N GLU A 251 -12.93 -6.43 -20.20
CA GLU A 251 -12.69 -7.58 -21.08
C GLU A 251 -11.26 -8.12 -20.94
N LEU A 252 -10.28 -7.25 -21.16
CA LEU A 252 -8.86 -7.65 -21.21
C LEU A 252 -8.34 -8.20 -19.88
N VAL A 253 -8.77 -7.65 -18.75
CA VAL A 253 -8.38 -8.17 -17.43
C VAL A 253 -8.82 -9.62 -17.23
N ARG A 254 -10.00 -10.02 -17.72
CA ARG A 254 -10.48 -11.40 -17.59
C ARG A 254 -9.59 -12.40 -18.33
N GLU A 255 -8.94 -11.96 -19.40
CA GLU A 255 -7.99 -12.77 -20.17
C GLU A 255 -6.58 -12.78 -19.57
N ASP A 256 -6.21 -11.69 -18.87
CA ASP A 256 -4.87 -11.47 -18.36
C ASP A 256 -4.64 -12.16 -16.99
N ILE A 257 -5.67 -12.23 -16.12
CA ILE A 257 -5.56 -12.86 -14.80
C ILE A 257 -5.87 -14.36 -14.83
N ASN A 258 -5.22 -15.11 -13.90
CA ASN A 258 -5.45 -16.56 -13.78
C ASN A 258 -5.63 -16.99 -12.31
N PRO A 259 -6.74 -16.60 -11.67
CA PRO A 259 -7.03 -16.98 -10.30
C PRO A 259 -7.32 -18.46 -10.16
N ARG A 260 -7.05 -19.02 -8.98
CA ARG A 260 -7.39 -20.40 -8.63
C ARG A 260 -8.76 -20.53 -8.00
N ASP A 261 -9.31 -21.74 -8.01
CA ASP A 261 -10.43 -22.08 -7.14
C ASP A 261 -10.01 -22.16 -5.66
N SER A 262 -10.89 -21.79 -4.77
CA SER A 262 -10.73 -21.97 -3.34
C SER A 262 -12.11 -22.04 -2.65
N TRP A 263 -12.12 -22.36 -1.36
CA TRP A 263 -13.35 -22.35 -0.57
C TRP A 263 -14.04 -20.97 -0.50
N ARG A 264 -13.30 -19.87 -0.75
CA ARG A 264 -13.86 -18.50 -0.74
C ARG A 264 -14.58 -18.16 -2.04
N ALA A 265 -14.08 -18.63 -3.16
CA ALA A 265 -14.66 -18.34 -4.47
C ALA A 265 -14.10 -19.26 -5.55
N SER A 266 -14.90 -19.53 -6.58
CA SER A 266 -14.46 -20.23 -7.78
C SER A 266 -13.60 -19.31 -8.68
N LYS A 267 -12.80 -19.92 -9.55
CA LYS A 267 -12.07 -19.22 -10.60
C LYS A 267 -13.00 -18.36 -11.46
N ALA A 268 -14.10 -18.95 -11.93
CA ALA A 268 -15.09 -18.27 -12.78
C ALA A 268 -15.63 -17.00 -12.11
N PHE A 269 -16.00 -17.06 -10.82
CA PHE A 269 -16.46 -15.92 -10.06
C PHE A 269 -15.37 -14.85 -9.94
N ARG A 270 -14.10 -15.22 -9.66
CA ARG A 270 -12.99 -14.27 -9.59
C ARG A 270 -12.69 -13.58 -10.91
N LEU A 271 -12.81 -14.30 -12.03
CA LEU A 271 -12.69 -13.70 -13.37
C LEU A 271 -13.79 -12.68 -13.62
N GLN A 272 -15.05 -13.00 -13.24
CA GLN A 272 -16.20 -12.11 -13.38
C GLN A 272 -15.99 -10.81 -12.58
N ILE A 273 -15.71 -10.92 -11.29
CA ILE A 273 -15.52 -9.74 -10.44
C ILE A 273 -14.21 -9.00 -10.76
N GLY A 274 -13.19 -9.70 -11.29
CA GLY A 274 -11.91 -9.10 -11.66
C GLY A 274 -12.06 -8.00 -12.69
N GLY A 275 -12.80 -8.27 -13.77
CA GLY A 275 -13.13 -7.25 -14.77
C GLY A 275 -13.89 -6.07 -14.17
N GLU A 276 -14.92 -6.34 -13.36
CA GLU A 276 -15.74 -5.29 -12.75
C GLU A 276 -14.96 -4.41 -11.76
N ILE A 277 -14.14 -4.98 -10.85
CA ILE A 277 -13.38 -4.16 -9.91
C ILE A 277 -12.25 -3.38 -10.60
N ALA A 278 -11.64 -3.91 -11.66
CA ALA A 278 -10.66 -3.18 -12.47
C ALA A 278 -11.31 -1.96 -13.15
N LYS A 279 -12.49 -2.15 -13.77
CA LYS A 279 -13.28 -1.09 -14.38
C LYS A 279 -13.62 0.01 -13.37
N ARG A 280 -14.14 -0.36 -12.19
CA ARG A 280 -14.47 0.61 -11.12
C ARG A 280 -13.25 1.34 -10.61
N ALA A 281 -12.15 0.62 -10.39
CA ALA A 281 -10.91 1.22 -9.92
C ALA A 281 -10.32 2.18 -10.95
N LEU A 282 -10.37 1.84 -12.24
CA LEU A 282 -9.92 2.73 -13.33
C LEU A 282 -10.81 3.97 -13.42
N LYS A 283 -12.16 3.82 -13.39
CA LYS A 283 -13.09 4.96 -13.39
C LYS A 283 -12.77 5.95 -12.26
N GLU A 284 -12.56 5.44 -11.05
CA GLU A 284 -12.27 6.29 -9.90
C GLU A 284 -10.86 6.91 -9.96
N SER A 285 -9.85 6.17 -10.40
CA SER A 285 -8.50 6.69 -10.62
C SER A 285 -8.49 7.85 -11.63
N VAL A 286 -9.17 7.68 -12.76
CA VAL A 286 -9.35 8.71 -13.80
C VAL A 286 -10.11 9.91 -13.26
N ARG A 287 -11.22 9.69 -12.52
CA ARG A 287 -12.01 10.77 -11.91
C ARG A 287 -11.13 11.64 -10.98
N ARG A 288 -10.28 11.03 -10.19
CA ARG A 288 -9.33 11.75 -9.30
C ARG A 288 -8.36 12.61 -10.11
N GLY A 289 -7.84 12.10 -11.20
CA GLY A 289 -6.95 12.84 -12.10
C GLY A 289 -7.63 14.01 -12.78
N MET A 290 -8.89 13.86 -13.20
CA MET A 290 -9.66 14.94 -13.81
C MET A 290 -9.93 16.10 -12.85
N VAL A 291 -10.26 15.81 -11.59
CA VAL A 291 -10.53 16.85 -10.57
C VAL A 291 -9.28 17.65 -10.27
N THR A 292 -8.13 16.98 -10.17
CA THR A 292 -6.85 17.66 -9.88
C THR A 292 -6.36 18.51 -11.06
N GLY A 293 -6.61 18.07 -12.30
CA GLY A 293 -6.25 18.81 -13.52
C GLY A 293 -7.01 20.10 -13.72
N VAL A 294 -8.29 20.17 -13.29
CA VAL A 294 -9.12 21.36 -13.41
C VAL A 294 -8.68 22.46 -12.42
N THR A 295 -8.20 22.10 -11.25
CA THR A 295 -7.71 23.07 -10.25
C THR A 295 -6.39 23.74 -10.64
N VAL A 296 -5.60 23.20 -11.56
CA VAL A 296 -4.32 23.78 -11.99
C VAL A 296 -4.49 24.78 -13.14
N THR A 297 -5.60 24.72 -13.90
CA THR A 297 -5.82 25.60 -15.07
C THR A 297 -6.56 26.91 -14.76
N ASP A 298 -7.21 27.04 -13.59
CA ASP A 298 -8.05 28.22 -13.29
C ASP A 298 -7.44 29.24 -12.32
N ASN A 299 -6.25 29.00 -11.76
CA ASN A 299 -5.60 30.00 -10.90
C ASN A 299 -4.09 30.07 -11.20
N GLY A 300 -3.73 30.92 -12.15
CA GLY A 300 -2.38 31.47 -12.28
C GLY A 300 -2.05 32.36 -11.09
N THR A 301 -1.83 31.79 -9.88
CA THR A 301 -1.31 32.49 -8.73
C THR A 301 -0.42 31.60 -7.89
N ASP A 302 0.82 32.01 -7.88
CA ASP A 302 1.97 31.78 -7.01
C ASP A 302 1.70 31.01 -5.70
N PHE A 303 2.39 29.87 -5.55
CA PHE A 303 2.50 29.13 -4.29
C PHE A 303 3.49 29.83 -3.34
N THR A 304 3.13 30.98 -2.78
CA THR A 304 3.71 31.47 -1.53
C THR A 304 2.66 31.30 -0.42
N GLY A 305 2.92 30.36 0.49
CA GLY A 305 2.00 30.00 1.56
C GLY A 305 1.64 31.17 2.47
N LYS A 306 0.38 31.62 2.40
CA LYS A 306 -0.33 32.29 3.49
C LYS A 306 -1.80 31.86 3.40
N THR A 307 -2.20 30.93 4.23
CA THR A 307 -3.61 30.69 4.57
C THR A 307 -4.18 31.91 5.24
N LYS A 308 -5.09 32.63 4.58
CA LYS A 308 -5.99 33.58 5.26
C LYS A 308 -7.08 32.75 5.93
N THR A 309 -7.11 32.79 7.24
CA THR A 309 -8.21 32.34 8.08
C THR A 309 -9.40 33.28 7.90
N GLU A 310 -10.40 32.89 7.14
CA GLU A 310 -11.75 33.43 7.22
C GLU A 310 -12.48 32.73 8.39
N GLY A 311 -12.38 33.32 9.58
CA GLY A 311 -12.98 32.76 10.79
C GLY A 311 -13.16 33.74 11.92
N ALA A 312 -12.96 35.06 11.68
CA ALA A 312 -12.95 36.06 12.73
C ALA A 312 -13.98 37.21 12.58
N GLN A 313 -15.05 37.01 11.81
CA GLN A 313 -16.10 38.06 11.65
C GLN A 313 -17.51 37.63 12.08
N ARG A 314 -17.69 36.52 12.77
CA ARG A 314 -19.01 36.10 13.30
C ARG A 314 -19.16 36.14 14.80
N SER A 315 -18.12 36.53 15.56
CA SER A 315 -18.17 36.64 17.01
C SER A 315 -18.39 38.09 17.56
N GLU A 316 -18.27 39.11 16.73
CA GLU A 316 -18.51 40.53 17.21
C GLU A 316 -19.96 41.02 16.99
N GLU A 317 -20.79 40.35 16.23
CA GLU A 317 -22.21 40.74 16.07
C GLU A 317 -23.17 40.10 17.10
N MET A 318 -22.69 39.20 17.97
CA MET A 318 -23.53 38.58 19.02
C MET A 318 -23.34 39.15 20.41
N GLU A 319 -22.34 40.02 20.66
CA GLU A 319 -22.15 40.68 21.96
C GLU A 319 -22.82 42.04 22.08
N ASN A 320 -23.34 42.63 21.00
CA ASN A 320 -24.04 43.93 21.03
C ASN A 320 -25.57 43.81 21.06
N ALA A 321 -26.13 42.63 21.22
CA ALA A 321 -27.61 42.43 21.24
C ALA A 321 -28.20 42.07 22.62
N THR A 322 -27.38 42.03 23.68
CA THR A 322 -27.88 41.75 25.05
C THR A 322 -27.38 42.73 26.09
N GLY A 323 -27.66 44.02 25.89
CA GLY A 323 -27.31 45.08 26.84
C GLY A 323 -28.32 46.20 26.81
N GLY A 324 -29.55 45.96 27.19
CA GLY A 324 -30.54 47.01 27.33
C GLY A 324 -31.86 46.45 27.85
N GLU A 325 -31.95 46.39 29.17
CA GLU A 325 -33.19 46.56 29.95
C GLU A 325 -32.95 46.06 31.37
N GLN A 326 -32.67 47.00 32.27
CA GLN A 326 -33.24 47.01 33.63
C GLN A 326 -32.76 48.25 34.38
N SER A 327 -33.69 49.16 34.56
CA SER A 327 -33.90 49.87 35.80
C SER A 327 -35.32 50.37 35.89
#